data_9d688a2ed565f66b65c4fcdf431440aa
#
_entry.id   9d688a2ed565f66b65c4fcdf431440aa
#
_cell.length_a   1.000
_cell.length_b   1.000
_cell.length_c   1.000
_cell.angle_alpha   90.00
_cell.angle_beta   90.00
_cell.angle_gamma   90.00
#
_symmetry.space_group_name_H-M   'P 1'
#
loop_
_entity.id
_entity.type
_entity.pdbx_description
1 polymer ?
#
loop_
_entity_poly.entity_id
_entity_poly.type
_entity_poly.pdbx_seq_one_letter_code
_entity_poly.pdbx_strand_id
1 'polypeptide(L)'
;MDRNARIAQAVERRRADILALSRRIHGTPELAFEEVRTSGLLRSLLESESFEVSAASEALPTSFRAVHALGPGGPRVTFTAEMDALPGLGHACGHNIIGTAGAFAAVVLKSVLTDGLPGTIEVLATPAEERGSGKVRLIQDGAFERSDVVLQIHPHMLDTVVCQALGRRTLVVEFFGRKAHAAAAPREGRNALDALVLFYHAAALPRTKLAPGTLFHGVIEAGGEAPNIIPDYARGRFSVRGDAMAKLDRLVDEVRRQANRAAAETGCRVEITEPGPGVTTFRRNRVLEEIFAGLFAERGRPEPAKVREFYGSTDLANVSWIVPTIEPLLKASDSPIHTEDFARDAAGPGGEKALLDGVFILAAAGARLLAEPALLERVRADFRAAPAEEKSPPA
;
A
#
# COMPACT_ATOMS: atom_id res chain seq x y z
N MET A 1 36.57 6.70 -5.63
CA MET A 1 35.66 5.77 -4.94
C MET A 1 34.35 5.76 -5.70
N ASP A 2 33.85 4.61 -6.07
CA ASP A 2 32.58 4.45 -6.76
C ASP A 2 31.42 5.00 -5.91
N ARG A 3 30.36 5.47 -6.56
CA ARG A 3 29.20 6.12 -5.90
C ARG A 3 28.55 5.16 -4.90
N ASN A 4 28.34 3.90 -5.27
CA ASN A 4 27.75 2.90 -4.39
C ASN A 4 28.62 2.62 -3.17
N ALA A 5 29.95 2.60 -3.33
CA ALA A 5 30.86 2.47 -2.17
C ALA A 5 30.78 3.68 -1.22
N ARG A 6 30.56 4.89 -1.71
CA ARG A 6 30.34 6.09 -0.87
C ARG A 6 29.00 6.01 -0.12
N ILE A 7 27.95 5.52 -0.79
CA ILE A 7 26.62 5.27 -0.18
C ILE A 7 26.74 4.22 0.92
N ALA A 8 27.38 3.07 0.64
CA ALA A 8 27.58 2.02 1.64
C ALA A 8 28.33 2.54 2.87
N GLN A 9 29.37 3.34 2.67
CA GLN A 9 30.11 3.98 3.77
C GLN A 9 29.24 4.98 4.53
N ALA A 10 28.39 5.74 3.87
CA ALA A 10 27.47 6.68 4.51
C ALA A 10 26.41 5.94 5.34
N VAL A 11 25.84 4.84 4.83
CA VAL A 11 24.93 3.98 5.59
C VAL A 11 25.61 3.43 6.84
N GLU A 12 26.85 2.94 6.72
CA GLU A 12 27.58 2.38 7.88
C GLU A 12 27.88 3.45 8.92
N ARG A 13 28.27 4.66 8.52
CA ARG A 13 28.46 5.79 9.47
C ARG A 13 27.17 6.16 10.22
N ARG A 14 26.00 6.00 9.62
CA ARG A 14 24.69 6.31 10.21
C ARG A 14 24.00 5.09 10.80
N ARG A 15 24.65 3.93 10.79
CA ARG A 15 24.08 2.65 11.23
C ARG A 15 23.37 2.75 12.59
N ALA A 16 24.04 3.33 13.58
CA ALA A 16 23.48 3.45 14.92
C ALA A 16 22.20 4.30 14.95
N ASP A 17 22.19 5.42 14.23
CA ASP A 17 21.03 6.33 14.15
C ASP A 17 19.86 5.67 13.43
N ILE A 18 20.14 4.98 12.29
CA ILE A 18 19.15 4.25 11.51
C ILE A 18 18.44 3.21 12.40
N LEU A 19 19.22 2.37 13.08
CA LEU A 19 18.66 1.33 13.93
C LEU A 19 17.92 1.90 15.13
N ALA A 20 18.45 2.97 15.74
CA ALA A 20 17.82 3.63 16.88
C ALA A 20 16.45 4.22 16.52
N LEU A 21 16.32 4.89 15.36
CA LEU A 21 15.04 5.44 14.91
C LEU A 21 14.01 4.34 14.66
N SER A 22 14.38 3.30 13.91
CA SER A 22 13.48 2.18 13.63
C SER A 22 12.99 1.48 14.90
N ARG A 23 13.89 1.22 15.85
CA ARG A 23 13.52 0.62 17.14
C ARG A 23 12.60 1.53 17.95
N ARG A 24 12.81 2.86 17.89
CA ARG A 24 11.97 3.83 18.59
C ARG A 24 10.56 3.85 17.99
N ILE A 25 10.43 3.85 16.67
CA ILE A 25 9.14 3.74 15.99
C ILE A 25 8.47 2.41 16.34
N HIS A 26 9.19 1.29 16.23
CA HIS A 26 8.69 -0.03 16.57
C HIS A 26 8.17 -0.13 18.01
N GLY A 27 8.83 0.53 18.96
CA GLY A 27 8.45 0.54 20.39
C GLY A 27 7.26 1.45 20.72
N THR A 28 6.78 2.26 19.79
CA THR A 28 5.65 3.18 19.97
C THR A 28 4.66 3.07 18.80
N PRO A 29 4.03 1.89 18.61
CA PRO A 29 3.14 1.67 17.49
C PRO A 29 1.90 2.57 17.57
N GLU A 30 1.59 3.23 16.45
CA GLU A 30 0.42 4.11 16.29
C GLU A 30 -0.43 3.63 15.13
N LEU A 31 -1.76 3.69 15.27
CA LEU A 31 -2.68 3.21 14.25
C LEU A 31 -2.85 4.23 13.13
N ALA A 32 -3.44 3.77 12.03
CA ALA A 32 -3.78 4.58 10.87
C ALA A 32 -4.47 5.90 11.26
N PHE A 33 -3.96 7.03 10.74
CA PHE A 33 -4.34 8.42 11.01
C PHE A 33 -3.93 8.96 12.40
N GLU A 34 -3.34 8.15 13.27
CA GLU A 34 -2.92 8.52 14.64
C GLU A 34 -1.39 8.53 14.80
N GLU A 35 -0.63 8.49 13.71
CA GLU A 35 0.84 8.34 13.67
C GLU A 35 1.60 9.64 14.06
N VAL A 36 1.15 10.32 15.10
CA VAL A 36 1.65 11.65 15.50
C VAL A 36 3.09 11.61 15.94
N ARG A 37 3.47 10.61 16.76
CA ARG A 37 4.84 10.47 17.28
C ARG A 37 5.79 10.02 16.18
N THR A 38 5.39 9.05 15.38
CA THR A 38 6.18 8.54 14.27
C THR A 38 6.43 9.62 13.24
N SER A 39 5.39 10.36 12.83
CA SER A 39 5.51 11.53 11.96
C SER A 39 6.45 12.58 12.56
N GLY A 40 6.31 12.90 13.87
CA GLY A 40 7.17 13.83 14.57
C GLY A 40 8.65 13.41 14.60
N LEU A 41 8.93 12.12 14.77
CA LEU A 41 10.30 11.59 14.74
C LEU A 41 10.95 11.71 13.36
N LEU A 42 10.24 11.32 12.31
CA LEU A 42 10.73 11.41 10.93
C LEU A 42 10.92 12.87 10.51
N ARG A 43 9.97 13.75 10.86
CA ARG A 43 10.04 15.19 10.61
C ARG A 43 11.26 15.80 11.29
N SER A 44 11.46 15.55 12.58
CA SER A 44 12.60 16.08 13.34
C SER A 44 13.95 15.62 12.78
N LEU A 45 14.06 14.36 12.35
CA LEU A 45 15.25 13.88 11.63
C LEU A 45 15.52 14.72 10.38
N LEU A 46 14.53 14.86 9.50
CA LEU A 46 14.70 15.51 8.22
C LEU A 46 14.95 17.03 8.35
N GLU A 47 14.32 17.69 9.33
CA GLU A 47 14.61 19.08 9.70
C GLU A 47 16.06 19.24 10.19
N SER A 48 16.53 18.34 11.05
CA SER A 48 17.92 18.37 11.56
C SER A 48 18.95 18.14 10.44
N GLU A 49 18.56 17.44 9.39
CA GLU A 49 19.35 17.22 8.18
C GLU A 49 19.10 18.29 7.11
N SER A 50 18.50 19.44 7.46
CA SER A 50 18.27 20.59 6.59
C SER A 50 17.42 20.29 5.34
N PHE A 51 16.37 19.48 5.50
CA PHE A 51 15.28 19.40 4.55
C PHE A 51 14.23 20.46 4.88
N GLU A 52 13.64 21.07 3.86
CA GLU A 52 12.48 21.95 4.03
C GLU A 52 11.23 21.09 4.24
N VAL A 53 10.62 21.17 5.44
CA VAL A 53 9.47 20.34 5.81
C VAL A 53 8.19 21.16 5.78
N SER A 54 7.15 20.63 5.11
CA SER A 54 5.81 21.23 5.01
C SER A 54 4.73 20.15 5.11
N ALA A 55 3.48 20.54 5.34
CA ALA A 55 2.34 19.63 5.25
C ALA A 55 2.22 19.07 3.82
N ALA A 56 1.87 17.79 3.70
CA ALA A 56 1.58 17.17 2.41
C ALA A 56 0.08 17.24 2.06
N SER A 57 -0.78 17.17 3.09
CA SER A 57 -2.23 17.29 2.98
C SER A 57 -2.79 17.91 4.27
N GLU A 58 -3.76 18.81 4.15
CA GLU A 58 -4.49 19.35 5.30
C GLU A 58 -5.45 18.31 5.92
N ALA A 59 -5.96 17.42 5.09
CA ALA A 59 -6.87 16.35 5.52
C ALA A 59 -6.15 15.20 6.24
N LEU A 60 -4.83 15.10 6.12
CA LEU A 60 -3.99 14.09 6.73
C LEU A 60 -2.87 14.73 7.57
N PRO A 61 -3.14 15.18 8.80
CA PRO A 61 -2.20 15.96 9.61
C PRO A 61 -0.88 15.26 9.93
N THR A 62 -0.86 13.92 9.92
CA THR A 62 0.36 13.12 10.14
C THR A 62 1.22 13.00 8.88
N SER A 63 0.67 13.36 7.69
CA SER A 63 1.44 13.42 6.45
C SER A 63 2.31 14.68 6.39
N PHE A 64 3.48 14.55 5.77
CA PHE A 64 4.33 15.70 5.47
C PHE A 64 5.19 15.44 4.24
N ARG A 65 5.71 16.52 3.69
CA ARG A 65 6.72 16.53 2.64
C ARG A 65 8.00 17.16 3.17
N ALA A 66 9.13 16.50 2.95
CA ALA A 66 10.45 17.03 3.23
C ALA A 66 11.26 17.09 1.94
N VAL A 67 11.78 18.25 1.59
CA VAL A 67 12.41 18.52 0.29
C VAL A 67 13.82 19.05 0.48
N HIS A 68 14.75 18.55 -0.34
CA HIS A 68 16.08 19.11 -0.50
C HIS A 68 16.40 19.29 -1.98
N ALA A 69 16.59 20.54 -2.41
CA ALA A 69 17.01 20.87 -3.76
C ALA A 69 18.53 20.71 -3.88
N LEU A 70 18.99 19.89 -4.83
CA LEU A 70 20.42 19.73 -5.15
C LEU A 70 20.91 20.87 -6.05
N GLY A 71 20.06 21.33 -6.95
CA GLY A 71 20.29 22.42 -7.89
C GLY A 71 19.02 22.74 -8.68
N PRO A 72 19.02 23.82 -9.48
CA PRO A 72 17.85 24.27 -10.21
C PRO A 72 17.43 23.29 -11.30
N GLY A 73 16.12 23.04 -11.41
CA GLY A 73 15.56 22.11 -12.39
C GLY A 73 15.86 20.66 -12.08
N GLY A 74 15.82 19.78 -13.11
CA GLY A 74 16.08 18.35 -13.00
C GLY A 74 14.94 17.55 -12.37
N PRO A 75 15.14 16.23 -12.21
CA PRO A 75 14.11 15.34 -11.74
C PRO A 75 13.91 15.40 -10.22
N ARG A 76 12.70 15.03 -9.80
CA ARG A 76 12.35 14.83 -8.39
C ARG A 76 12.24 13.33 -8.10
N VAL A 77 13.13 12.83 -7.24
CA VAL A 77 13.07 11.47 -6.70
C VAL A 77 12.40 11.52 -5.34
N THR A 78 11.28 10.82 -5.21
CA THR A 78 10.48 10.79 -3.99
C THR A 78 10.61 9.43 -3.31
N PHE A 79 10.99 9.44 -2.04
CA PHE A 79 10.95 8.28 -1.14
C PHE A 79 9.68 8.38 -0.30
N THR A 80 8.89 7.31 -0.25
CA THR A 80 7.74 7.25 0.65
C THR A 80 8.13 6.71 2.02
N ALA A 81 7.42 7.13 3.06
CA ALA A 81 7.63 6.71 4.43
C ALA A 81 6.29 6.36 5.09
N GLU A 82 5.95 5.08 5.08
CA GLU A 82 4.79 4.55 5.81
C GLU A 82 5.07 4.52 7.31
N MET A 83 4.02 4.66 8.13
CA MET A 83 4.18 4.94 9.56
C MET A 83 3.23 4.15 10.46
N ASP A 84 2.09 3.70 9.95
CA ASP A 84 1.03 3.08 10.74
C ASP A 84 1.35 1.65 11.16
N ALA A 85 0.74 1.24 12.26
CA ALA A 85 0.85 -0.10 12.86
C ALA A 85 -0.52 -0.79 12.86
N LEU A 86 -0.49 -2.10 13.09
CA LEU A 86 -1.69 -2.94 13.16
C LEU A 86 -2.27 -2.98 14.58
N PRO A 87 -3.59 -2.95 14.73
CA PRO A 87 -4.24 -3.07 16.05
C PRO A 87 -3.86 -4.38 16.75
N GLY A 88 -3.34 -4.27 17.97
CA GLY A 88 -2.97 -5.42 18.81
C GLY A 88 -1.70 -6.17 18.40
N LEU A 89 -1.14 -5.88 17.20
CA LEU A 89 0.06 -6.54 16.67
C LEU A 89 1.27 -5.60 16.54
N GLY A 90 1.07 -4.29 16.65
CA GLY A 90 2.15 -3.33 16.44
C GLY A 90 2.65 -3.32 14.99
N HIS A 91 3.96 -3.16 14.80
CA HIS A 91 4.57 -3.10 13.46
C HIS A 91 4.73 -4.48 12.80
N ALA A 92 3.66 -5.27 12.76
CA ALA A 92 3.64 -6.58 12.13
C ALA A 92 3.62 -6.56 10.60
N CYS A 93 3.57 -5.38 9.97
CA CYS A 93 3.84 -5.15 8.56
C CYS A 93 5.23 -4.52 8.30
N GLY A 94 5.92 -4.10 9.36
CA GLY A 94 7.28 -3.56 9.27
C GLY A 94 7.37 -2.11 8.80
N HIS A 95 6.33 -1.29 8.98
CA HIS A 95 6.34 0.13 8.61
C HIS A 95 7.39 0.94 9.39
N ASN A 96 7.84 0.48 10.57
CA ASN A 96 9.03 1.01 11.24
C ASN A 96 10.29 0.94 10.35
N ILE A 97 10.42 -0.10 9.52
CA ILE A 97 11.50 -0.26 8.54
C ILE A 97 11.26 0.66 7.35
N ILE A 98 10.03 0.69 6.79
CA ILE A 98 9.69 1.47 5.59
C ILE A 98 9.91 2.96 5.85
N GLY A 99 9.30 3.51 6.90
CA GLY A 99 9.43 4.92 7.26
C GLY A 99 10.87 5.34 7.52
N THR A 100 11.62 4.51 8.27
CA THR A 100 13.04 4.77 8.55
C THR A 100 13.89 4.69 7.28
N ALA A 101 13.66 3.67 6.42
CA ALA A 101 14.43 3.49 5.20
C ALA A 101 14.23 4.64 4.20
N GLY A 102 12.98 5.09 4.00
CA GLY A 102 12.68 6.23 3.12
C GLY A 102 13.37 7.51 3.59
N ALA A 103 13.28 7.83 4.89
CA ALA A 103 13.89 9.02 5.46
C ALA A 103 15.43 8.98 5.39
N PHE A 104 16.05 7.88 5.82
CA PHE A 104 17.50 7.76 5.78
C PHE A 104 18.07 7.58 4.37
N ALA A 105 17.32 7.01 3.43
CA ALA A 105 17.75 6.98 2.04
C ALA A 105 17.95 8.41 1.50
N ALA A 106 17.02 9.32 1.80
CA ALA A 106 17.14 10.73 1.43
C ALA A 106 18.33 11.42 2.11
N VAL A 107 18.54 11.20 3.41
CA VAL A 107 19.68 11.75 4.18
C VAL A 107 21.02 11.24 3.64
N VAL A 108 21.14 9.94 3.40
CA VAL A 108 22.35 9.33 2.83
C VAL A 108 22.59 9.85 1.41
N LEU A 109 21.56 9.90 0.59
CA LEU A 109 21.66 10.38 -0.78
C LEU A 109 22.16 11.84 -0.84
N LYS A 110 21.57 12.72 -0.02
CA LYS A 110 22.01 14.11 0.15
C LYS A 110 23.49 14.19 0.53
N SER A 111 23.95 13.36 1.49
CA SER A 111 25.32 13.39 1.97
C SER A 111 26.37 12.92 0.94
N VAL A 112 25.94 12.19 -0.09
CA VAL A 112 26.83 11.61 -1.12
C VAL A 112 26.81 12.37 -2.43
N LEU A 113 25.68 12.96 -2.80
CA LEU A 113 25.58 13.79 -3.99
C LEU A 113 26.17 15.16 -3.68
N THR A 114 27.11 15.59 -4.53
CA THR A 114 27.71 16.92 -4.44
C THR A 114 26.77 17.96 -5.04
N ASP A 115 26.78 19.17 -4.45
CA ASP A 115 26.03 20.32 -4.94
C ASP A 115 26.25 20.58 -6.42
N GLY A 116 25.20 21.00 -7.11
CA GLY A 116 25.23 21.39 -8.54
C GLY A 116 24.63 20.36 -9.50
N LEU A 117 24.23 19.16 -9.04
CA LEU A 117 23.38 18.29 -9.85
C LEU A 117 21.97 18.89 -9.92
N PRO A 118 21.36 19.07 -11.10
CA PRO A 118 19.97 19.49 -11.17
C PRO A 118 19.06 18.38 -10.62
N GLY A 119 18.18 18.73 -9.69
CA GLY A 119 17.22 17.76 -9.14
C GLY A 119 16.80 18.01 -7.71
N THR A 120 15.88 17.19 -7.25
CA THR A 120 15.27 17.30 -5.93
C THR A 120 15.17 15.93 -5.27
N ILE A 121 15.59 15.86 -4.03
CA ILE A 121 15.35 14.71 -3.14
C ILE A 121 14.12 15.05 -2.30
N GLU A 122 13.14 14.16 -2.29
CA GLU A 122 11.92 14.33 -1.51
C GLU A 122 11.63 13.09 -0.65
N VAL A 123 11.19 13.31 0.57
CA VAL A 123 10.52 12.30 1.40
C VAL A 123 9.07 12.71 1.54
N LEU A 124 8.17 11.79 1.26
CA LEU A 124 6.73 11.94 1.49
C LEU A 124 6.28 10.95 2.56
N ALA A 125 5.94 11.46 3.74
CA ALA A 125 5.38 10.65 4.81
C ALA A 125 3.93 10.30 4.48
N THR A 126 3.64 9.00 4.42
CA THR A 126 2.39 8.45 3.91
C THR A 126 1.69 7.63 5.01
N PRO A 127 0.76 8.25 5.76
CA PRO A 127 0.01 7.59 6.83
C PRO A 127 -1.05 6.63 6.30
N ALA A 128 -1.54 5.75 7.18
CA ALA A 128 -2.77 4.98 7.03
C ALA A 128 -2.81 4.04 5.80
N GLU A 129 -1.73 3.29 5.56
CA GLU A 129 -1.69 2.26 4.53
C GLU A 129 -2.66 1.11 4.86
N GLU A 130 -2.59 0.58 6.09
CA GLU A 130 -3.33 -0.61 6.55
C GLU A 130 -4.86 -0.38 6.60
N ARG A 131 -5.27 0.85 6.95
CA ARG A 131 -6.69 1.21 7.09
C ARG A 131 -6.96 2.62 6.60
N GLY A 132 -7.38 2.77 5.38
CA GLY A 132 -7.83 4.07 4.92
C GLY A 132 -7.22 4.54 3.63
N SER A 133 -6.24 3.80 3.10
CA SER A 133 -5.61 4.08 1.82
C SER A 133 -5.13 5.54 1.75
N GLY A 134 -4.24 5.91 2.70
CA GLY A 134 -3.76 7.28 2.86
C GLY A 134 -3.12 7.84 1.60
N LYS A 135 -2.37 7.01 0.83
CA LYS A 135 -1.77 7.44 -0.44
C LYS A 135 -2.82 7.77 -1.51
N VAL A 136 -3.99 7.11 -1.50
CA VAL A 136 -5.07 7.48 -2.43
C VAL A 136 -5.58 8.89 -2.12
N ARG A 137 -5.71 9.24 -0.83
CA ARG A 137 -6.09 10.60 -0.43
C ARG A 137 -4.99 11.63 -0.77
N LEU A 138 -3.72 11.27 -0.56
CA LEU A 138 -2.58 12.11 -0.96
C LEU A 138 -2.54 12.34 -2.49
N ILE A 139 -2.95 11.35 -3.30
CA ILE A 139 -3.11 11.51 -4.75
C ILE A 139 -4.19 12.56 -5.05
N GLN A 140 -5.35 12.48 -4.39
CA GLN A 140 -6.46 13.43 -4.56
C GLN A 140 -6.05 14.86 -4.19
N ASP A 141 -5.14 15.01 -3.22
CA ASP A 141 -4.58 16.30 -2.77
C ASP A 141 -3.37 16.75 -3.61
N GLY A 142 -3.02 16.01 -4.69
CA GLY A 142 -1.93 16.37 -5.60
C GLY A 142 -0.51 16.15 -5.04
N ALA A 143 -0.36 15.38 -3.96
CA ALA A 143 0.93 15.21 -3.29
C ALA A 143 2.01 14.59 -4.16
N PHE A 144 1.65 13.80 -5.17
CA PHE A 144 2.59 13.11 -6.07
C PHE A 144 2.79 13.81 -7.43
N GLU A 145 2.09 14.92 -7.71
CA GLU A 145 2.11 15.60 -9.04
C GLU A 145 3.50 16.06 -9.48
N ARG A 146 4.39 16.36 -8.53
CA ARG A 146 5.75 16.83 -8.80
C ARG A 146 6.78 15.70 -8.81
N SER A 147 6.41 14.47 -8.49
CA SER A 147 7.32 13.32 -8.47
C SER A 147 7.60 12.82 -9.89
N ASP A 148 8.85 12.61 -10.23
CA ASP A 148 9.24 11.95 -11.48
C ASP A 148 9.37 10.45 -11.33
N VAL A 149 9.66 10.01 -10.10
CA VAL A 149 9.74 8.60 -9.70
C VAL A 149 9.50 8.48 -8.20
N VAL A 150 8.81 7.41 -7.79
CA VAL A 150 8.54 7.09 -6.38
C VAL A 150 9.19 5.76 -6.03
N LEU A 151 9.96 5.75 -4.97
CA LEU A 151 10.75 4.62 -4.51
C LEU A 151 10.35 4.25 -3.07
N GLN A 152 9.99 3.01 -2.85
CA GLN A 152 9.74 2.41 -1.55
C GLN A 152 10.38 1.02 -1.48
N ILE A 153 10.68 0.51 -0.31
CA ILE A 153 10.93 -0.91 -0.05
C ILE A 153 9.90 -1.43 0.93
N HIS A 154 9.60 -2.72 0.89
CA HIS A 154 8.72 -3.33 1.88
C HIS A 154 9.38 -4.56 2.52
N PRO A 155 9.49 -4.66 3.85
CA PRO A 155 10.00 -5.86 4.53
C PRO A 155 9.01 -7.02 4.37
N HIS A 156 9.54 -8.23 4.13
CA HIS A 156 8.72 -9.41 3.83
C HIS A 156 9.44 -10.72 4.25
N MET A 157 8.86 -11.87 3.90
CA MET A 157 9.48 -13.20 4.08
C MET A 157 10.43 -13.58 2.93
N LEU A 158 10.47 -12.82 1.85
CA LEU A 158 11.27 -13.14 0.67
C LEU A 158 11.86 -11.86 0.05
N ASP A 159 12.89 -12.04 -0.76
CA ASP A 159 13.46 -10.99 -1.60
C ASP A 159 12.85 -11.08 -2.99
N THR A 160 12.32 -9.96 -3.53
CA THR A 160 11.93 -9.84 -4.94
C THR A 160 11.82 -8.38 -5.36
N VAL A 161 12.22 -8.08 -6.59
CA VAL A 161 12.02 -6.75 -7.17
C VAL A 161 10.69 -6.64 -7.92
N VAL A 162 10.00 -7.77 -8.12
CA VAL A 162 8.72 -7.81 -8.83
C VAL A 162 7.59 -7.45 -7.88
N CYS A 163 7.03 -6.27 -8.07
CA CYS A 163 5.87 -5.82 -7.33
C CYS A 163 4.58 -6.37 -7.95
N GLN A 164 3.85 -7.15 -7.19
CA GLN A 164 2.51 -7.61 -7.56
C GLN A 164 1.55 -7.33 -6.41
N ALA A 165 0.58 -6.46 -6.64
CA ALA A 165 -0.50 -6.21 -5.69
C ALA A 165 -1.85 -6.46 -6.35
N LEU A 166 -2.77 -7.06 -5.60
CA LEU A 166 -4.15 -7.22 -6.04
C LEU A 166 -4.90 -5.90 -5.88
N GLY A 167 -5.62 -5.52 -6.91
CA GLY A 167 -6.65 -4.50 -6.76
C GLY A 167 -7.72 -4.97 -5.77
N ARG A 168 -8.22 -4.05 -4.94
CA ARG A 168 -9.21 -4.34 -3.90
C ARG A 168 -10.30 -3.27 -3.88
N ARG A 169 -11.56 -3.72 -3.82
CA ARG A 169 -12.70 -2.88 -3.44
C ARG A 169 -13.45 -3.48 -2.25
N THR A 170 -13.91 -2.64 -1.37
CA THR A 170 -14.79 -3.03 -0.26
C THR A 170 -16.21 -2.62 -0.61
N LEU A 171 -17.14 -3.58 -0.56
CA LEU A 171 -18.55 -3.34 -0.82
C LEU A 171 -19.33 -3.56 0.48
N VAL A 172 -20.19 -2.61 0.81
CA VAL A 172 -21.22 -2.78 1.83
C VAL A 172 -22.54 -3.00 1.10
N VAL A 173 -23.18 -4.12 1.38
CA VAL A 173 -24.45 -4.52 0.79
C VAL A 173 -25.52 -4.55 1.87
N GLU A 174 -26.55 -3.72 1.70
CA GLU A 174 -27.61 -3.53 2.68
C GLU A 174 -28.96 -3.88 2.03
N PHE A 175 -29.67 -4.79 2.67
CA PHE A 175 -31.01 -5.18 2.27
C PHE A 175 -32.04 -4.60 3.22
N PHE A 176 -33.09 -4.03 2.63
CA PHE A 176 -34.22 -3.41 3.34
C PHE A 176 -35.50 -4.15 2.98
N GLY A 177 -36.10 -4.76 3.99
CA GLY A 177 -37.33 -5.55 3.89
C GLY A 177 -38.51 -4.90 4.62
N ARG A 178 -39.32 -5.74 5.24
CA ARG A 178 -40.45 -5.32 6.08
C ARG A 178 -40.62 -6.24 7.29
N LYS A 179 -40.58 -5.67 8.49
CA LYS A 179 -40.76 -6.37 9.75
C LYS A 179 -42.16 -6.98 9.87
N ALA A 180 -42.24 -8.17 10.38
CA ALA A 180 -43.50 -8.86 10.73
C ALA A 180 -43.28 -9.92 11.80
N HIS A 181 -44.36 -10.33 12.49
CA HIS A 181 -44.30 -11.45 13.39
C HIS A 181 -44.25 -12.77 12.60
N ALA A 182 -43.18 -13.55 12.76
CA ALA A 182 -42.89 -14.69 11.91
C ALA A 182 -44.00 -15.78 11.89
N ALA A 183 -44.74 -15.94 12.99
CA ALA A 183 -45.84 -16.92 13.10
C ALA A 183 -47.22 -16.32 12.85
N ALA A 184 -47.45 -15.04 13.27
CA ALA A 184 -48.79 -14.44 13.18
C ALA A 184 -49.08 -13.78 11.83
N ALA A 185 -48.08 -13.18 11.19
CA ALA A 185 -48.24 -12.43 9.95
C ALA A 185 -47.08 -12.66 8.96
N PRO A 186 -46.69 -13.92 8.65
CA PRO A 186 -45.48 -14.18 7.84
C PRO A 186 -45.58 -13.60 6.42
N ARG A 187 -46.79 -13.51 5.86
CA ARG A 187 -47.01 -13.01 4.51
C ARG A 187 -46.91 -11.49 4.40
N GLU A 188 -46.90 -10.77 5.50
CA GLU A 188 -46.74 -9.33 5.53
C GLU A 188 -45.26 -8.92 5.58
N GLY A 189 -44.38 -9.83 6.01
CA GLY A 189 -42.96 -9.61 6.09
C GLY A 189 -42.24 -9.70 4.75
N ARG A 190 -41.08 -9.02 4.65
CA ARG A 190 -40.06 -9.22 3.62
C ARG A 190 -38.74 -9.41 4.33
N ASN A 191 -38.17 -10.62 4.26
CA ASN A 191 -37.03 -10.99 5.07
C ASN A 191 -35.73 -10.48 4.44
N ALA A 192 -35.16 -9.44 5.02
CA ALA A 192 -33.89 -8.88 4.57
C ALA A 192 -32.69 -9.84 4.80
N LEU A 193 -32.76 -10.69 5.85
CA LEU A 193 -31.73 -11.69 6.08
C LEU A 193 -31.74 -12.78 5.00
N ASP A 194 -32.92 -13.24 4.59
CA ASP A 194 -33.02 -14.21 3.49
C ASP A 194 -32.42 -13.64 2.21
N ALA A 195 -32.64 -12.35 1.91
CA ALA A 195 -32.03 -11.67 0.77
C ALA A 195 -30.49 -11.66 0.88
N LEU A 196 -29.95 -11.31 2.04
CA LEU A 196 -28.50 -11.26 2.29
C LEU A 196 -27.86 -12.66 2.20
N VAL A 197 -28.50 -13.68 2.76
CA VAL A 197 -28.01 -15.07 2.71
C VAL A 197 -28.04 -15.61 1.28
N LEU A 198 -29.13 -15.38 0.55
CA LEU A 198 -29.27 -15.76 -0.87
C LEU A 198 -28.18 -15.08 -1.72
N PHE A 199 -27.99 -13.79 -1.53
CA PHE A 199 -26.93 -13.04 -2.20
C PHE A 199 -25.55 -13.61 -1.87
N TYR A 200 -25.23 -13.78 -0.57
CA TYR A 200 -23.90 -14.26 -0.14
C TYR A 200 -23.63 -15.68 -0.69
N HIS A 201 -24.61 -16.55 -0.66
CA HIS A 201 -24.52 -17.87 -1.24
C HIS A 201 -24.27 -17.80 -2.75
N ALA A 202 -25.04 -17.00 -3.49
CA ALA A 202 -24.89 -16.84 -4.94
C ALA A 202 -23.55 -16.20 -5.33
N ALA A 203 -23.06 -15.23 -4.57
CA ALA A 203 -21.78 -14.57 -4.82
C ALA A 203 -20.58 -15.43 -4.37
N ALA A 204 -20.72 -16.25 -3.32
CA ALA A 204 -19.65 -17.07 -2.74
C ALA A 204 -19.54 -18.48 -3.36
N LEU A 205 -20.64 -19.09 -3.82
CA LEU A 205 -20.65 -20.42 -4.46
C LEU A 205 -19.67 -20.54 -5.63
N PRO A 206 -19.49 -19.50 -6.47
CA PRO A 206 -18.50 -19.56 -7.53
C PRO A 206 -17.04 -19.43 -7.08
N ARG A 207 -16.72 -19.47 -5.78
CA ARG A 207 -15.31 -19.38 -5.32
C ARG A 207 -14.40 -20.36 -6.06
N THR A 208 -14.89 -21.55 -6.37
CA THR A 208 -14.19 -22.53 -7.23
C THR A 208 -14.29 -22.24 -8.72
N LYS A 209 -15.15 -21.29 -9.13
CA LYS A 209 -15.41 -20.90 -10.51
C LYS A 209 -15.06 -19.43 -10.78
N LEU A 210 -14.60 -18.69 -9.77
CA LEU A 210 -14.05 -17.35 -9.97
C LEU A 210 -12.89 -17.46 -10.95
N ALA A 211 -12.76 -16.46 -11.80
CA ALA A 211 -11.61 -16.39 -12.71
C ALA A 211 -10.32 -16.45 -11.88
N PRO A 212 -9.30 -17.22 -12.31
CA PRO A 212 -8.02 -17.23 -11.63
C PRO A 212 -7.53 -15.82 -11.36
N GLY A 213 -6.99 -15.58 -10.17
CA GLY A 213 -6.54 -14.25 -9.75
C GLY A 213 -7.63 -13.33 -9.20
N THR A 214 -8.86 -13.84 -8.93
CA THR A 214 -9.92 -13.07 -8.27
C THR A 214 -10.32 -13.71 -6.94
N LEU A 215 -10.68 -12.86 -5.95
CA LEU A 215 -11.08 -13.27 -4.60
C LEU A 215 -12.35 -12.51 -4.17
N PHE A 216 -13.25 -13.23 -3.48
CA PHE A 216 -14.44 -12.68 -2.85
C PHE A 216 -14.58 -13.22 -1.45
N HIS A 217 -14.57 -12.36 -0.44
CA HIS A 217 -14.73 -12.67 0.96
C HIS A 217 -15.62 -11.66 1.65
N GLY A 218 -16.30 -12.04 2.73
CA GLY A 218 -17.13 -11.09 3.45
C GLY A 218 -17.66 -11.66 4.75
N VAL A 219 -18.28 -10.75 5.51
CA VAL A 219 -18.95 -11.06 6.78
C VAL A 219 -20.34 -10.46 6.77
N ILE A 220 -21.26 -11.09 7.50
CA ILE A 220 -22.58 -10.54 7.82
C ILE A 220 -22.41 -9.70 9.09
N GLU A 221 -22.73 -8.41 9.02
CA GLU A 221 -22.63 -7.46 10.14
C GLU A 221 -23.95 -7.29 10.89
N ALA A 222 -25.08 -7.46 10.20
CA ALA A 222 -26.41 -7.41 10.80
C ALA A 222 -27.39 -8.34 10.06
N GLY A 223 -28.30 -8.98 10.77
CA GLY A 223 -29.26 -9.93 10.19
C GLY A 223 -30.48 -10.22 11.06
N GLY A 224 -30.87 -9.30 11.95
CA GLY A 224 -32.02 -9.42 12.83
C GLY A 224 -31.64 -9.65 14.29
N GLU A 225 -32.64 -9.61 15.19
CA GLU A 225 -32.45 -9.65 16.64
C GLU A 225 -33.08 -10.90 17.31
N ALA A 226 -34.20 -11.38 16.75
CA ALA A 226 -34.96 -12.50 17.35
C ALA A 226 -35.61 -13.38 16.27
N PRO A 227 -35.64 -14.71 16.45
CA PRO A 227 -36.13 -15.65 15.44
C PRO A 227 -37.64 -15.58 15.17
N ASN A 228 -38.42 -14.99 16.08
CA ASN A 228 -39.86 -14.80 15.94
C ASN A 228 -40.24 -13.46 15.23
N ILE A 229 -39.25 -12.71 14.78
CA ILE A 229 -39.43 -11.43 14.05
C ILE A 229 -38.72 -11.56 12.69
N ILE A 230 -39.45 -11.36 11.61
CA ILE A 230 -38.88 -11.25 10.26
C ILE A 230 -38.04 -10.00 10.20
N PRO A 231 -36.72 -10.07 9.89
CA PRO A 231 -35.85 -8.92 9.83
C PRO A 231 -36.18 -8.00 8.66
N ASP A 232 -36.32 -6.71 8.93
CA ASP A 232 -36.51 -5.64 7.93
C ASP A 232 -35.20 -5.00 7.47
N TYR A 233 -34.05 -5.39 8.08
CA TYR A 233 -32.74 -4.90 7.73
C TYR A 233 -31.71 -6.01 7.87
N ALA A 234 -30.80 -6.12 6.90
CA ALA A 234 -29.62 -6.96 6.95
C ALA A 234 -28.48 -6.30 6.21
N ARG A 235 -27.25 -6.49 6.70
CA ARG A 235 -26.04 -5.85 6.17
C ARG A 235 -24.88 -6.83 6.15
N GLY A 236 -24.11 -6.78 5.07
CA GLY A 236 -22.83 -7.46 4.97
C GLY A 236 -21.75 -6.57 4.39
N ARG A 237 -20.49 -6.86 4.73
CA ARG A 237 -19.30 -6.20 4.22
C ARG A 237 -18.46 -7.22 3.47
N PHE A 238 -18.06 -6.87 2.25
CA PHE A 238 -17.40 -7.78 1.31
C PHE A 238 -16.13 -7.15 0.74
N SER A 239 -15.04 -7.92 0.71
CA SER A 239 -13.80 -7.58 0.04
C SER A 239 -13.75 -8.31 -1.30
N VAL A 240 -13.59 -7.56 -2.36
CA VAL A 240 -13.45 -8.06 -3.74
C VAL A 240 -12.04 -7.74 -4.19
N ARG A 241 -11.29 -8.74 -4.70
CA ARG A 241 -9.92 -8.54 -5.16
C ARG A 241 -9.72 -9.13 -6.55
N GLY A 242 -8.76 -8.55 -7.31
CA GLY A 242 -8.39 -9.03 -8.64
C GLY A 242 -6.93 -8.72 -8.98
N ASP A 243 -6.27 -9.62 -9.71
CA ASP A 243 -4.89 -9.48 -10.20
C ASP A 243 -4.78 -8.57 -11.43
N ALA A 244 -5.93 -8.14 -11.99
CA ALA A 244 -6.05 -7.14 -13.04
C ALA A 244 -7.31 -6.30 -12.80
N MET A 245 -7.25 -4.99 -13.09
CA MET A 245 -8.37 -4.08 -12.87
C MET A 245 -9.63 -4.54 -13.62
N ALA A 246 -9.50 -4.96 -14.88
CA ALA A 246 -10.61 -5.48 -15.66
C ALA A 246 -11.27 -6.73 -15.06
N LYS A 247 -10.52 -7.58 -14.34
CA LYS A 247 -11.08 -8.73 -13.61
C LYS A 247 -11.80 -8.27 -12.35
N LEU A 248 -11.23 -7.31 -11.63
CA LEU A 248 -11.83 -6.72 -10.44
C LEU A 248 -13.18 -6.06 -10.78
N ASP A 249 -13.22 -5.23 -11.82
CA ASP A 249 -14.44 -4.54 -12.26
C ASP A 249 -15.54 -5.53 -12.64
N ARG A 250 -15.21 -6.55 -13.45
CA ARG A 250 -16.16 -7.62 -13.79
C ARG A 250 -16.70 -8.35 -12.56
N LEU A 251 -15.85 -8.59 -11.55
CA LEU A 251 -16.29 -9.25 -10.33
C LEU A 251 -17.19 -8.34 -9.49
N VAL A 252 -16.87 -7.05 -9.39
CA VAL A 252 -17.74 -6.06 -8.73
C VAL A 252 -19.11 -6.00 -9.40
N ASP A 253 -19.16 -5.95 -10.74
CA ASP A 253 -20.41 -5.96 -11.49
C ASP A 253 -21.22 -7.25 -11.26
N GLU A 254 -20.54 -8.39 -11.15
CA GLU A 254 -21.22 -9.66 -10.83
C GLU A 254 -21.81 -9.62 -9.42
N VAL A 255 -21.06 -9.12 -8.44
CA VAL A 255 -21.55 -8.95 -7.05
C VAL A 255 -22.79 -8.06 -7.04
N ARG A 256 -22.77 -6.92 -7.76
CA ARG A 256 -23.93 -6.03 -7.90
C ARG A 256 -25.13 -6.73 -8.54
N ARG A 257 -24.92 -7.51 -9.60
CA ARG A 257 -26.00 -8.27 -10.26
C ARG A 257 -26.63 -9.29 -9.31
N GLN A 258 -25.82 -10.06 -8.55
CA GLN A 258 -26.32 -11.05 -7.62
C GLN A 258 -27.10 -10.41 -6.45
N ALA A 259 -26.65 -9.26 -5.96
CA ALA A 259 -27.38 -8.53 -4.90
C ALA A 259 -28.75 -8.01 -5.40
N ASN A 260 -28.81 -7.44 -6.59
CA ASN A 260 -30.06 -6.99 -7.18
C ASN A 260 -31.02 -8.17 -7.47
N ARG A 261 -30.48 -9.32 -7.89
CA ARG A 261 -31.28 -10.52 -8.10
C ARG A 261 -31.88 -11.02 -6.79
N ALA A 262 -31.06 -11.12 -5.73
CA ALA A 262 -31.55 -11.56 -4.41
C ALA A 262 -32.62 -10.59 -3.86
N ALA A 263 -32.48 -9.30 -4.06
CA ALA A 263 -33.47 -8.30 -3.70
C ALA A 263 -34.80 -8.51 -4.43
N ALA A 264 -34.74 -8.76 -5.75
CA ALA A 264 -35.93 -9.02 -6.58
C ALA A 264 -36.66 -10.31 -6.16
N GLU A 265 -35.92 -11.40 -5.90
CA GLU A 265 -36.46 -12.70 -5.49
C GLU A 265 -37.16 -12.65 -4.12
N THR A 266 -36.68 -11.81 -3.21
CA THR A 266 -37.22 -11.65 -1.84
C THR A 266 -38.19 -10.49 -1.67
N GLY A 267 -38.34 -9.66 -2.69
CA GLY A 267 -39.14 -8.43 -2.64
C GLY A 267 -38.54 -7.35 -1.74
N CYS A 268 -37.25 -7.44 -1.42
CA CYS A 268 -36.50 -6.44 -0.68
C CYS A 268 -35.94 -5.36 -1.59
N ARG A 269 -35.54 -4.23 -1.00
CA ARG A 269 -34.71 -3.20 -1.66
C ARG A 269 -33.25 -3.45 -1.29
N VAL A 270 -32.32 -3.18 -2.17
CA VAL A 270 -30.88 -3.28 -1.91
C VAL A 270 -30.19 -1.95 -2.16
N GLU A 271 -29.23 -1.64 -1.30
CA GLU A 271 -28.25 -0.56 -1.48
C GLU A 271 -26.84 -1.14 -1.42
N ILE A 272 -25.95 -0.64 -2.30
CA ILE A 272 -24.57 -1.11 -2.38
C ILE A 272 -23.68 0.12 -2.38
N THR A 273 -22.83 0.25 -1.36
CA THR A 273 -21.90 1.37 -1.21
C THR A 273 -20.47 0.88 -1.14
N GLU A 274 -19.53 1.75 -1.55
CA GLU A 274 -18.09 1.56 -1.41
C GLU A 274 -17.58 2.54 -0.35
N PRO A 275 -17.33 2.09 0.90
CA PRO A 275 -17.08 2.99 2.03
C PRO A 275 -15.70 3.65 2.05
N GLY A 276 -14.90 3.44 1.04
CA GLY A 276 -13.57 4.05 0.92
C GLY A 276 -13.00 3.91 -0.49
N PRO A 277 -11.88 4.55 -0.74
CA PRO A 277 -11.24 4.46 -2.03
C PRO A 277 -10.78 3.03 -2.30
N GLY A 278 -10.94 2.58 -3.54
CA GLY A 278 -10.41 1.33 -4.01
C GLY A 278 -8.88 1.37 -4.10
N VAL A 279 -8.29 0.19 -3.98
CA VAL A 279 -6.86 0.00 -4.24
C VAL A 279 -6.71 -0.65 -5.62
N THR A 280 -5.80 -0.14 -6.44
CA THR A 280 -5.53 -0.67 -7.78
C THR A 280 -4.58 -1.86 -7.75
N THR A 281 -4.42 -2.55 -8.87
CA THR A 281 -3.28 -3.42 -9.09
C THR A 281 -2.01 -2.60 -9.23
N PHE A 282 -0.85 -3.18 -8.92
CA PHE A 282 0.43 -2.49 -9.09
C PHE A 282 0.81 -2.44 -10.59
N ARG A 283 1.08 -1.23 -11.10
CA ARG A 283 1.58 -1.02 -12.46
C ARG A 283 3.10 -1.10 -12.44
N ARG A 284 3.65 -2.17 -12.98
CA ARG A 284 5.08 -2.47 -12.96
C ARG A 284 5.85 -1.53 -13.89
N ASN A 285 7.08 -1.19 -13.49
CA ASN A 285 8.08 -0.54 -14.32
C ASN A 285 9.32 -1.44 -14.43
N ARG A 286 9.53 -2.02 -15.60
CA ARG A 286 10.58 -3.02 -15.82
C ARG A 286 11.99 -2.44 -15.72
N VAL A 287 12.16 -1.18 -16.11
CA VAL A 287 13.46 -0.51 -15.99
C VAL A 287 13.82 -0.27 -14.53
N LEU A 288 12.86 0.08 -13.68
CA LEU A 288 13.09 0.16 -12.24
C LEU A 288 13.43 -1.24 -11.67
N GLU A 289 12.70 -2.29 -12.06
CA GLU A 289 13.00 -3.65 -11.64
C GLU A 289 14.43 -4.07 -12.01
N GLU A 290 14.93 -3.76 -13.22
CA GLU A 290 16.32 -4.00 -13.63
C GLU A 290 17.33 -3.28 -12.74
N ILE A 291 17.07 -2.01 -12.40
CA ILE A 291 17.93 -1.21 -11.50
C ILE A 291 18.01 -1.89 -10.13
N PHE A 292 16.87 -2.23 -9.56
CA PHE A 292 16.79 -2.81 -8.23
C PHE A 292 17.36 -4.23 -8.18
N ALA A 293 17.17 -5.05 -9.21
CA ALA A 293 17.78 -6.39 -9.29
C ALA A 293 19.32 -6.33 -9.20
N GLY A 294 19.95 -5.38 -9.89
CA GLY A 294 21.38 -5.15 -9.77
C GLY A 294 21.82 -4.76 -8.36
N LEU A 295 21.04 -3.88 -7.69
CA LEU A 295 21.33 -3.44 -6.32
C LEU A 295 21.07 -4.54 -5.28
N PHE A 296 20.06 -5.39 -5.49
CA PHE A 296 19.81 -6.58 -4.67
C PHE A 296 20.99 -7.55 -4.74
N ALA A 297 21.48 -7.83 -5.95
CA ALA A 297 22.64 -8.69 -6.15
C ALA A 297 23.90 -8.12 -5.44
N GLU A 298 24.13 -6.81 -5.51
CA GLU A 298 25.23 -6.12 -4.82
C GLU A 298 25.14 -6.29 -3.29
N ARG A 299 23.92 -6.37 -2.73
CA ARG A 299 23.70 -6.61 -1.30
C ARG A 299 23.61 -8.09 -0.90
N GLY A 300 23.91 -9.00 -1.82
CA GLY A 300 23.82 -10.44 -1.58
C GLY A 300 22.39 -10.92 -1.37
N ARG A 301 21.41 -10.27 -2.01
CA ARG A 301 19.99 -10.61 -2.04
C ARG A 301 19.57 -11.06 -3.44
N PRO A 302 19.91 -12.30 -3.85
CA PRO A 302 19.50 -12.79 -5.17
C PRO A 302 18.01 -12.98 -5.23
N GLU A 303 17.39 -12.66 -6.38
CA GLU A 303 15.98 -12.97 -6.59
C GLU A 303 15.72 -14.48 -6.49
N PRO A 304 14.60 -14.88 -5.88
CA PRO A 304 14.19 -16.27 -5.89
C PRO A 304 13.89 -16.73 -7.33
N ALA A 305 14.30 -17.95 -7.68
CA ALA A 305 14.11 -18.52 -9.02
C ALA A 305 12.64 -18.59 -9.48
N LYS A 306 11.68 -18.50 -8.54
CA LYS A 306 10.24 -18.41 -8.80
C LYS A 306 9.61 -17.53 -7.73
N VAL A 307 9.03 -16.41 -8.13
CA VAL A 307 8.12 -15.64 -7.29
C VAL A 307 6.82 -16.42 -7.19
N ARG A 308 6.45 -16.87 -5.99
CA ARG A 308 5.10 -17.39 -5.74
C ARG A 308 4.12 -16.22 -5.83
N GLU A 309 2.91 -16.50 -6.29
CA GLU A 309 1.85 -15.52 -6.35
C GLU A 309 1.74 -14.77 -5.01
N PHE A 310 1.93 -13.46 -5.04
CA PHE A 310 1.72 -12.59 -3.88
C PHE A 310 0.30 -12.03 -3.94
N TYR A 311 -0.46 -12.19 -2.85
CA TYR A 311 -1.87 -11.81 -2.82
C TYR A 311 -2.17 -10.60 -1.91
N GLY A 312 -1.16 -9.79 -1.59
CA GLY A 312 -1.32 -8.54 -0.85
C GLY A 312 -1.97 -7.44 -1.70
N SER A 313 -2.36 -6.37 -1.03
CA SER A 313 -2.80 -5.11 -1.65
C SER A 313 -2.11 -3.98 -0.92
N THR A 314 -1.60 -3.00 -1.63
CA THR A 314 -0.99 -1.78 -1.09
C THR A 314 -1.56 -0.56 -1.80
N ASP A 315 -1.77 0.54 -1.10
CA ASP A 315 -2.22 1.79 -1.70
C ASP A 315 -1.12 2.52 -2.50
N LEU A 316 0.14 2.08 -2.37
CA LEU A 316 1.23 2.51 -3.27
C LEU A 316 0.97 2.05 -4.71
N ALA A 317 0.20 0.98 -4.89
CA ALA A 317 -0.25 0.55 -6.21
C ALA A 317 -1.00 1.66 -6.95
N ASN A 318 -1.83 2.47 -6.26
CA ASN A 318 -2.50 3.61 -6.87
C ASN A 318 -1.51 4.68 -7.37
N VAL A 319 -0.42 4.91 -6.62
CA VAL A 319 0.66 5.82 -7.04
C VAL A 319 1.32 5.33 -8.32
N SER A 320 1.50 4.02 -8.48
CA SER A 320 2.12 3.42 -9.66
C SER A 320 1.36 3.68 -10.99
N TRP A 321 0.12 4.15 -10.92
CA TRP A 321 -0.68 4.51 -12.11
C TRP A 321 -0.47 5.94 -12.56
N ILE A 322 0.05 6.82 -11.70
CA ILE A 322 0.24 8.24 -12.00
C ILE A 322 1.70 8.63 -12.17
N VAL A 323 2.62 7.88 -11.55
CA VAL A 323 4.06 8.12 -11.61
C VAL A 323 4.82 6.79 -11.61
N PRO A 324 5.98 6.66 -12.32
CA PRO A 324 6.82 5.48 -12.22
C PRO A 324 7.15 5.15 -10.77
N THR A 325 6.77 3.97 -10.30
CA THR A 325 6.86 3.57 -8.88
C THR A 325 7.40 2.16 -8.77
N ILE A 326 8.16 1.88 -7.72
CA ILE A 326 8.62 0.53 -7.37
C ILE A 326 8.55 0.30 -5.86
N GLU A 327 8.19 -0.94 -5.48
CA GLU A 327 8.13 -1.43 -4.10
C GLU A 327 8.71 -2.84 -4.01
N PRO A 328 10.03 -3.02 -4.09
CA PRO A 328 10.63 -4.33 -3.93
C PRO A 328 10.47 -4.85 -2.50
N LEU A 329 10.32 -6.17 -2.37
CA LEU A 329 10.23 -6.85 -1.09
C LEU A 329 11.62 -7.25 -0.62
N LEU A 330 11.95 -6.96 0.65
CA LEU A 330 13.21 -7.36 1.29
C LEU A 330 12.92 -8.34 2.42
N LYS A 331 13.57 -9.50 2.36
CA LYS A 331 13.43 -10.50 3.42
C LYS A 331 13.90 -9.94 4.76
N ALA A 332 12.97 -9.86 5.71
CA ALA A 332 13.19 -9.41 7.09
C ALA A 332 12.91 -10.52 8.11
N SER A 333 12.09 -11.52 7.76
CA SER A 333 11.67 -12.61 8.62
C SER A 333 11.41 -13.88 7.80
N ASP A 334 11.34 -15.03 8.44
CA ASP A 334 10.79 -16.27 7.88
C ASP A 334 9.28 -16.41 8.17
N SER A 335 8.75 -15.58 9.05
CA SER A 335 7.34 -15.57 9.43
C SER A 335 6.51 -14.66 8.50
N PRO A 336 5.23 -14.98 8.27
CA PRO A 336 4.34 -14.13 7.48
C PRO A 336 4.14 -12.75 8.12
N ILE A 337 3.98 -11.72 7.28
CA ILE A 337 3.51 -10.40 7.74
C ILE A 337 2.15 -10.54 8.45
N HIS A 338 1.80 -9.58 9.30
CA HIS A 338 0.58 -9.56 10.13
C HIS A 338 0.54 -10.67 11.19
N THR A 339 1.71 -11.11 11.66
CA THR A 339 1.86 -12.04 12.80
C THR A 339 2.73 -11.43 13.90
N GLU A 340 2.57 -11.92 15.13
CA GLU A 340 3.40 -11.50 16.27
C GLU A 340 4.88 -11.82 16.04
N ASP A 341 5.17 -12.95 15.38
CA ASP A 341 6.54 -13.35 15.06
C ASP A 341 7.17 -12.36 14.08
N PHE A 342 6.45 -11.93 13.04
CA PHE A 342 6.95 -10.91 12.13
C PHE A 342 7.17 -9.57 12.83
N ALA A 343 6.24 -9.15 13.71
CA ALA A 343 6.39 -7.92 14.50
C ALA A 343 7.68 -7.96 15.33
N ARG A 344 7.98 -9.07 16.01
CA ARG A 344 9.23 -9.26 16.76
C ARG A 344 10.44 -9.20 15.84
N ASP A 345 10.41 -9.88 14.70
CA ASP A 345 11.52 -10.00 13.76
C ASP A 345 11.80 -8.67 13.04
N ALA A 346 10.80 -7.79 12.87
CA ALA A 346 10.95 -6.45 12.30
C ALA A 346 11.88 -5.54 13.14
N ALA A 347 12.02 -5.81 14.44
CA ALA A 347 13.03 -5.16 15.30
C ALA A 347 14.24 -6.06 15.59
N GLY A 348 14.28 -7.26 15.03
CA GLY A 348 15.35 -8.25 15.18
C GLY A 348 16.44 -8.15 14.10
N PRO A 349 17.41 -9.06 14.12
CA PRO A 349 18.55 -9.04 13.18
C PRO A 349 18.14 -9.07 11.69
N GLY A 350 17.08 -9.80 11.35
CA GLY A 350 16.56 -9.85 9.97
C GLY A 350 15.98 -8.52 9.52
N GLY A 351 15.17 -7.87 10.38
CA GLY A 351 14.63 -6.54 10.15
C GLY A 351 15.71 -5.46 10.06
N GLU A 352 16.73 -5.52 10.95
CA GLU A 352 17.88 -4.60 10.91
C GLU A 352 18.67 -4.73 9.60
N LYS A 353 18.89 -5.97 9.13
CA LYS A 353 19.55 -6.22 7.84
C LYS A 353 18.70 -5.68 6.68
N ALA A 354 17.40 -5.94 6.70
CA ALA A 354 16.48 -5.45 5.66
C ALA A 354 16.45 -3.91 5.64
N LEU A 355 16.43 -3.25 6.79
CA LEU A 355 16.49 -1.81 6.92
C LEU A 355 17.77 -1.21 6.32
N LEU A 356 18.94 -1.70 6.72
CA LEU A 356 20.22 -1.17 6.25
C LEU A 356 20.42 -1.39 4.75
N ASP A 357 20.06 -2.57 4.25
CA ASP A 357 20.08 -2.86 2.82
C ASP A 357 19.06 -1.99 2.07
N GLY A 358 17.87 -1.78 2.65
CA GLY A 358 16.83 -0.92 2.08
C GLY A 358 17.29 0.55 1.94
N VAL A 359 17.92 1.11 2.98
CA VAL A 359 18.51 2.47 2.92
C VAL A 359 19.54 2.56 1.79
N PHE A 360 20.44 1.57 1.69
CA PHE A 360 21.44 1.54 0.63
C PHE A 360 20.80 1.45 -0.76
N ILE A 361 19.88 0.51 -0.96
CA ILE A 361 19.24 0.24 -2.25
C ILE A 361 18.45 1.47 -2.73
N LEU A 362 17.64 2.07 -1.86
CA LEU A 362 16.88 3.27 -2.18
C LEU A 362 17.80 4.46 -2.52
N ALA A 363 18.83 4.71 -1.70
CA ALA A 363 19.78 5.80 -1.95
C ALA A 363 20.56 5.59 -3.25
N ALA A 364 21.01 4.36 -3.55
CA ALA A 364 21.75 4.03 -4.76
C ALA A 364 20.86 4.16 -6.03
N ALA A 365 19.62 3.70 -5.97
CA ALA A 365 18.65 3.87 -7.05
C ALA A 365 18.36 5.37 -7.29
N GLY A 366 18.09 6.14 -6.23
CA GLY A 366 17.87 7.58 -6.30
C GLY A 366 19.07 8.33 -6.89
N ALA A 367 20.29 7.96 -6.50
CA ALA A 367 21.51 8.55 -7.02
C ALA A 367 21.68 8.35 -8.54
N ARG A 368 21.33 7.16 -9.03
CA ARG A 368 21.37 6.85 -10.46
C ARG A 368 20.31 7.65 -11.23
N LEU A 369 19.09 7.68 -10.73
CA LEU A 369 17.97 8.37 -11.37
C LEU A 369 18.17 9.90 -11.44
N LEU A 370 18.84 10.48 -10.43
CA LEU A 370 19.21 11.90 -10.43
C LEU A 370 20.39 12.22 -11.37
N ALA A 371 21.37 11.32 -11.44
CA ALA A 371 22.64 11.59 -12.14
C ALA A 371 22.66 11.08 -13.59
N GLU A 372 21.74 10.23 -14.01
CA GLU A 372 21.72 9.58 -15.32
C GLU A 372 20.41 9.92 -16.08
N PRO A 373 20.32 11.10 -16.76
CA PRO A 373 19.08 11.52 -17.42
C PRO A 373 18.55 10.51 -18.45
N ALA A 374 19.44 9.80 -19.16
CA ALA A 374 19.07 8.77 -20.11
C ALA A 374 18.39 7.56 -19.42
N LEU A 375 18.81 7.22 -18.21
CA LEU A 375 18.18 6.14 -17.43
C LEU A 375 16.77 6.55 -16.98
N LEU A 376 16.61 7.77 -16.49
CA LEU A 376 15.31 8.28 -16.09
C LEU A 376 14.34 8.34 -17.29
N GLU A 377 14.84 8.74 -18.47
CA GLU A 377 13.99 8.75 -19.67
C GLU A 377 13.57 7.34 -20.10
N ARG A 378 14.42 6.32 -19.92
CA ARG A 378 14.01 4.91 -20.09
C ARG A 378 12.90 4.51 -19.12
N VAL A 379 13.00 4.92 -17.84
CA VAL A 379 11.96 4.68 -16.82
C VAL A 379 10.63 5.32 -17.23
N ARG A 380 10.68 6.58 -17.69
CA ARG A 380 9.49 7.30 -18.17
C ARG A 380 8.92 6.68 -19.45
N ALA A 381 9.77 6.22 -20.37
CA ALA A 381 9.34 5.58 -21.61
C ALA A 381 8.61 4.25 -21.33
N ASP A 382 9.15 3.41 -20.44
CA ASP A 382 8.51 2.17 -20.01
C ASP A 382 7.15 2.45 -19.34
N PHE A 383 7.08 3.48 -18.49
CA PHE A 383 5.83 3.92 -17.88
C PHE A 383 4.80 4.38 -18.93
N ARG A 384 5.20 5.11 -19.99
CA ARG A 384 4.29 5.54 -21.06
C ARG A 384 3.85 4.40 -21.98
N ALA A 385 4.69 3.37 -22.15
CA ALA A 385 4.46 2.25 -23.06
C ALA A 385 3.48 1.18 -22.55
N ALA A 386 3.07 1.24 -21.28
CA ALA A 386 2.14 0.26 -20.73
C ALA A 386 0.83 0.16 -21.53
N PRO A 387 0.25 -1.05 -21.68
CA PRO A 387 -0.95 -1.29 -22.48
C PRO A 387 -2.12 -0.38 -22.12
N ALA A 388 -2.99 -0.07 -23.10
CA ALA A 388 -4.13 0.82 -22.89
C ALA A 388 -5.14 0.28 -21.88
N GLU A 389 -5.25 -1.04 -21.73
CA GLU A 389 -6.09 -1.72 -20.73
C GLU A 389 -5.61 -1.49 -19.29
N GLU A 390 -4.34 -1.12 -19.12
CA GLU A 390 -3.73 -0.74 -17.84
C GLU A 390 -3.71 0.78 -17.62
N LYS A 391 -4.25 1.59 -18.54
CA LYS A 391 -4.12 3.07 -18.50
C LYS A 391 -5.25 3.81 -17.79
N SER A 392 -6.29 3.16 -17.36
CA SER A 392 -7.40 3.83 -16.68
C SER A 392 -7.23 3.72 -15.17
N PRO A 393 -6.89 4.81 -14.45
CA PRO A 393 -7.07 4.82 -13.01
C PRO A 393 -8.55 4.62 -12.69
N PRO A 394 -8.91 3.94 -11.61
CA PRO A 394 -10.29 3.90 -11.15
C PRO A 394 -10.73 5.33 -10.85
N ALA A 395 -11.96 5.64 -11.27
CA ALA A 395 -12.64 6.91 -10.98
C ALA A 395 -12.85 7.11 -9.47
#